data_31de6087c93137a18eceee51a2feb292
#
_entry.id   31de6087c93137a18eceee51a2feb292
#
_cell.length_a   1.000
_cell.length_b   1.000
_cell.length_c   1.000
_cell.angle_alpha   90.00
_cell.angle_beta   90.00
_cell.angle_gamma   90.00
#
_symmetry.space_group_name_H-M   'P 1'
#
loop_
_entity.id
_entity.type
_entity.pdbx_description
1 polymer ?
#
loop_
_entity_poly.entity_id
_entity_poly.type
_entity_poly.pdbx_seq_one_letter_code
_entity_poly.pdbx_strand_id
1 'polypeptide(L)'
;MGQLKGKRALVTGGGQGLGYAIVKHLLDAGADVAVHYFSSEAGARELKDLAEKKGRRAEMFRADLTKETEATALVNKATNFLGGLDVLINNAGDLVQRRWIQDVDAAYWERVMNVNVTSMLWVTRAAVPCLVKAGQASIVNLSSLAGRKGGHPGALAYSTAKGAVLTWTRALANELAPKGIRVNCVAPGLILGTRFHNTHTTEDSAKKTIEGIPLGRAGAPDDVARAVVYLASEYDGFITGATLDINGGVYAA
;
A
#
# COMPACT_ATOMS: atom_id res chain seq x y z
N MET A 1 -13.96 19.16 -1.34
CA MET A 1 -13.01 19.76 -2.30
C MET A 1 -11.64 19.17 -2.06
N GLY A 2 -10.90 18.87 -3.14
CA GLY A 2 -9.78 17.97 -3.17
C GLY A 2 -8.64 18.27 -2.21
N GLN A 3 -8.54 17.49 -1.15
CA GLN A 3 -7.45 17.56 -0.15
C GLN A 3 -6.06 17.37 -0.77
N LEU A 4 -5.99 16.75 -1.97
CA LEU A 4 -4.76 16.46 -2.71
C LEU A 4 -4.75 17.14 -4.09
N LYS A 5 -5.47 18.27 -4.25
CA LYS A 5 -5.50 19.01 -5.52
C LYS A 5 -4.09 19.41 -5.96
N GLY A 6 -3.71 18.99 -7.17
CA GLY A 6 -2.39 19.26 -7.75
C GLY A 6 -1.25 18.40 -7.19
N LYS A 7 -1.51 17.49 -6.26
CA LYS A 7 -0.51 16.53 -5.78
C LYS A 7 -0.31 15.38 -6.77
N ARG A 8 0.90 14.85 -6.79
CA ARG A 8 1.38 13.82 -7.71
C ARG A 8 1.66 12.55 -6.92
N ALA A 9 0.92 11.49 -7.20
CA ALA A 9 1.00 10.26 -6.44
C ALA A 9 1.48 9.06 -7.28
N LEU A 10 2.33 8.22 -6.71
CA LEU A 10 2.63 6.88 -7.22
C LEU A 10 2.02 5.83 -6.30
N VAL A 11 1.22 4.92 -6.86
CA VAL A 11 0.62 3.79 -6.11
C VAL A 11 1.15 2.48 -6.66
N THR A 12 1.86 1.71 -5.83
CA THR A 12 2.30 0.36 -6.20
C THR A 12 1.17 -0.65 -6.04
N GLY A 13 1.00 -1.57 -7.00
CA GLY A 13 -0.10 -2.54 -6.98
C GLY A 13 -1.48 -1.89 -7.10
N GLY A 14 -1.57 -0.77 -7.85
CA GLY A 14 -2.78 0.04 -7.98
C GLY A 14 -3.90 -0.56 -8.84
N GLY A 15 -3.64 -1.62 -9.62
CA GLY A 15 -4.60 -2.14 -10.59
C GLY A 15 -5.69 -3.06 -10.01
N GLN A 16 -5.72 -3.34 -8.71
CA GLN A 16 -6.74 -4.20 -8.09
C GLN A 16 -6.86 -3.99 -6.57
N GLY A 17 -7.94 -4.49 -5.97
CA GLY A 17 -8.14 -4.58 -4.53
C GLY A 17 -7.98 -3.25 -3.81
N LEU A 18 -7.17 -3.23 -2.73
CA LEU A 18 -6.91 -2.02 -1.96
C LEU A 18 -6.27 -0.93 -2.81
N GLY A 19 -5.29 -1.28 -3.65
CA GLY A 19 -4.60 -0.33 -4.51
C GLY A 19 -5.55 0.37 -5.48
N TYR A 20 -6.50 -0.36 -6.08
CA TYR A 20 -7.52 0.21 -6.95
C TYR A 20 -8.40 1.23 -6.22
N ALA A 21 -8.90 0.87 -5.03
CA ALA A 21 -9.70 1.78 -4.21
C ALA A 21 -8.88 3.02 -3.79
N ILE A 22 -7.62 2.83 -3.41
CA ILE A 22 -6.72 3.93 -3.05
C ILE A 22 -6.54 4.90 -4.22
N VAL A 23 -6.23 4.40 -5.43
CA VAL A 23 -6.11 5.25 -6.63
C VAL A 23 -7.39 6.03 -6.90
N LYS A 24 -8.56 5.35 -6.84
CA LYS A 24 -9.86 6.00 -7.03
C LYS A 24 -10.06 7.16 -6.03
N HIS A 25 -9.78 6.93 -4.76
CA HIS A 25 -9.92 7.96 -3.72
C HIS A 25 -8.88 9.09 -3.87
N LEU A 26 -7.65 8.81 -4.33
CA LEU A 26 -6.66 9.85 -4.64
C LEU A 26 -7.11 10.75 -5.80
N LEU A 27 -7.68 10.16 -6.86
CA LEU A 27 -8.28 10.90 -7.98
C LEU A 27 -9.46 11.77 -7.51
N ASP A 28 -10.34 11.23 -6.64
CA ASP A 28 -11.45 11.97 -6.04
C ASP A 28 -10.96 13.12 -5.16
N ALA A 29 -9.83 12.94 -4.48
CA ALA A 29 -9.18 13.98 -3.70
C ALA A 29 -8.44 15.03 -4.55
N GLY A 30 -8.35 14.83 -5.86
CA GLY A 30 -7.79 15.80 -6.82
C GLY A 30 -6.32 15.56 -7.20
N ALA A 31 -5.74 14.42 -6.86
CA ALA A 31 -4.38 14.07 -7.25
C ALA A 31 -4.29 13.60 -8.71
N ASP A 32 -3.12 13.76 -9.32
CA ASP A 32 -2.70 13.04 -10.52
C ASP A 32 -1.96 11.77 -10.08
N VAL A 33 -2.17 10.62 -10.74
CA VAL A 33 -1.71 9.33 -10.23
C VAL A 33 -0.95 8.50 -11.27
N ALA A 34 0.26 8.07 -10.92
CA ALA A 34 0.94 6.98 -11.61
C ALA A 34 0.50 5.65 -10.98
N VAL A 35 -0.11 4.77 -11.78
CA VAL A 35 -0.68 3.50 -11.34
C VAL A 35 0.26 2.36 -11.72
N HIS A 36 0.97 1.81 -10.74
CA HIS A 36 1.77 0.61 -11.02
C HIS A 36 0.92 -0.65 -10.92
N TYR A 37 1.15 -1.59 -11.82
CA TYR A 37 0.61 -2.95 -11.80
C TYR A 37 1.67 -3.98 -12.23
N PHE A 38 1.49 -5.23 -11.82
CA PHE A 38 2.26 -6.38 -12.32
C PHE A 38 1.43 -7.24 -13.26
N SER A 39 0.26 -7.68 -12.82
CA SER A 39 -0.65 -8.58 -13.57
C SER A 39 -2.07 -8.02 -13.78
N SER A 40 -2.45 -6.96 -13.08
CA SER A 40 -3.81 -6.41 -13.07
C SER A 40 -3.96 -5.21 -14.03
N GLU A 41 -3.69 -5.44 -15.31
CA GLU A 41 -3.72 -4.39 -16.34
C GLU A 41 -5.11 -3.80 -16.54
N ALA A 42 -6.16 -4.64 -16.57
CA ALA A 42 -7.52 -4.19 -16.80
C ALA A 42 -7.97 -3.10 -15.80
N GLY A 43 -7.79 -3.36 -14.50
CA GLY A 43 -8.16 -2.35 -13.50
C GLY A 43 -7.29 -1.09 -13.54
N ALA A 44 -6.00 -1.22 -13.93
CA ALA A 44 -5.16 -0.04 -14.12
C ALA A 44 -5.65 0.82 -15.31
N ARG A 45 -6.13 0.19 -16.38
CA ARG A 45 -6.74 0.86 -17.54
C ARG A 45 -8.03 1.57 -17.16
N GLU A 46 -8.92 0.90 -16.42
CA GLU A 46 -10.17 1.50 -15.92
C GLU A 46 -9.89 2.77 -15.08
N LEU A 47 -8.84 2.75 -14.27
CA LEU A 47 -8.45 3.91 -13.46
C LEU A 47 -7.92 5.07 -14.31
N LYS A 48 -7.21 4.79 -15.40
CA LYS A 48 -6.79 5.80 -16.37
C LYS A 48 -8.01 6.47 -17.01
N ASP A 49 -8.97 5.69 -17.49
CA ASP A 49 -10.22 6.19 -18.08
C ASP A 49 -11.06 6.99 -17.05
N LEU A 50 -11.06 6.55 -15.79
CA LEU A 50 -11.73 7.25 -14.70
C LEU A 50 -11.07 8.60 -14.40
N ALA A 51 -9.74 8.68 -14.44
CA ALA A 51 -9.01 9.92 -14.22
C ALA A 51 -9.38 10.98 -15.26
N GLU A 52 -9.43 10.61 -16.55
CA GLU A 52 -9.84 11.49 -17.65
C GLU A 52 -11.25 12.06 -17.41
N LYS A 53 -12.21 11.20 -17.03
CA LYS A 53 -13.59 11.63 -16.70
C LYS A 53 -13.66 12.60 -15.53
N LYS A 54 -12.66 12.57 -14.63
CA LYS A 54 -12.55 13.47 -13.47
C LYS A 54 -11.70 14.72 -13.74
N GLY A 55 -11.20 14.90 -14.96
CA GLY A 55 -10.27 15.99 -15.30
C GLY A 55 -8.94 15.87 -14.56
N ARG A 56 -8.50 14.64 -14.25
CA ARG A 56 -7.22 14.30 -13.64
C ARG A 56 -6.36 13.52 -14.63
N ARG A 57 -5.06 13.43 -14.34
CA ARG A 57 -4.13 12.63 -15.13
C ARG A 57 -3.85 11.32 -14.41
N ALA A 58 -3.95 10.21 -15.12
CA ALA A 58 -3.40 8.95 -14.67
C ALA A 58 -2.70 8.25 -15.83
N GLU A 59 -1.61 7.56 -15.51
CA GLU A 59 -0.93 6.67 -16.45
C GLU A 59 -0.55 5.36 -15.74
N MET A 60 -0.59 4.28 -16.50
CA MET A 60 -0.36 2.95 -15.98
C MET A 60 1.02 2.42 -16.38
N PHE A 61 1.70 1.79 -15.43
CA PHE A 61 3.06 1.29 -15.61
C PHE A 61 3.18 -0.15 -15.11
N ARG A 62 3.63 -1.06 -15.98
CA ARG A 62 3.95 -2.43 -15.60
C ARG A 62 5.39 -2.54 -15.15
N ALA A 63 5.64 -3.21 -14.02
CA ALA A 63 6.98 -3.53 -13.53
C ALA A 63 6.95 -4.75 -12.59
N ASP A 64 8.04 -5.50 -12.51
CA ASP A 64 8.31 -6.46 -11.45
C ASP A 64 9.13 -5.79 -10.35
N LEU A 65 8.48 -5.39 -9.26
CA LEU A 65 9.12 -4.66 -8.17
C LEU A 65 10.10 -5.50 -7.34
N THR A 66 10.14 -6.82 -7.53
CA THR A 66 11.17 -7.65 -6.92
C THR A 66 12.54 -7.43 -7.55
N LYS A 67 12.57 -6.79 -8.72
CA LYS A 67 13.78 -6.41 -9.46
C LYS A 67 14.07 -4.92 -9.28
N GLU A 68 15.22 -4.62 -8.69
CA GLU A 68 15.65 -3.25 -8.42
C GLU A 68 15.64 -2.36 -9.66
N THR A 69 16.13 -2.88 -10.79
CA THR A 69 16.19 -2.13 -12.05
C THR A 69 14.80 -1.75 -12.58
N GLU A 70 13.82 -2.67 -12.48
CA GLU A 70 12.45 -2.41 -12.90
C GLU A 70 11.75 -1.43 -11.95
N ALA A 71 11.97 -1.56 -10.63
CA ALA A 71 11.44 -0.63 -9.63
C ALA A 71 11.98 0.80 -9.84
N THR A 72 13.29 0.93 -10.11
CA THR A 72 13.92 2.23 -10.42
C THR A 72 13.36 2.81 -11.72
N ALA A 73 13.24 2.01 -12.76
CA ALA A 73 12.69 2.44 -14.05
C ALA A 73 11.22 2.88 -13.91
N LEU A 74 10.42 2.18 -13.09
CA LEU A 74 9.05 2.58 -12.77
C LEU A 74 9.00 3.98 -12.17
N VAL A 75 9.78 4.24 -11.12
CA VAL A 75 9.80 5.54 -10.44
C VAL A 75 10.19 6.65 -11.41
N ASN A 76 11.21 6.43 -12.24
CA ASN A 76 11.63 7.40 -13.24
C ASN A 76 10.53 7.71 -14.28
N LYS A 77 9.84 6.69 -14.79
CA LYS A 77 8.71 6.85 -15.72
C LYS A 77 7.55 7.60 -15.06
N ALA A 78 7.20 7.23 -13.82
CA ALA A 78 6.13 7.84 -13.06
C ALA A 78 6.42 9.32 -12.78
N THR A 79 7.63 9.65 -12.33
CA THR A 79 8.03 11.04 -12.03
C THR A 79 8.12 11.90 -13.29
N ASN A 80 8.57 11.35 -14.42
CA ASN A 80 8.57 12.05 -15.70
C ASN A 80 7.14 12.35 -16.18
N PHE A 81 6.23 11.38 -16.11
CA PHE A 81 4.82 11.59 -16.46
C PHE A 81 4.15 12.64 -15.58
N LEU A 82 4.37 12.57 -14.28
CA LEU A 82 3.75 13.47 -13.29
C LEU A 82 4.42 14.87 -13.23
N GLY A 83 5.67 14.99 -13.67
CA GLY A 83 6.49 16.18 -13.47
C GLY A 83 7.04 16.33 -12.05
N GLY A 84 7.11 15.23 -11.29
CA GLY A 84 7.61 15.15 -9.91
C GLY A 84 6.80 14.14 -9.08
N LEU A 85 7.05 14.10 -7.76
CA LEU A 85 6.36 13.17 -6.86
C LEU A 85 6.18 13.79 -5.47
N ASP A 86 4.94 13.80 -4.98
CA ASP A 86 4.57 14.33 -3.65
C ASP A 86 4.12 13.21 -2.70
N VAL A 87 3.53 12.14 -3.25
CA VAL A 87 2.95 11.04 -2.47
C VAL A 87 3.39 9.70 -3.03
N LEU A 88 3.93 8.84 -2.17
CA LEU A 88 4.22 7.43 -2.49
C LEU A 88 3.33 6.51 -1.65
N ILE A 89 2.58 5.63 -2.29
CA ILE A 89 1.81 4.59 -1.62
C ILE A 89 2.44 3.22 -1.91
N ASN A 90 3.10 2.64 -0.93
CA ASN A 90 3.66 1.30 -0.97
C ASN A 90 2.57 0.29 -0.61
N ASN A 91 1.75 -0.08 -1.60
CA ASN A 91 0.65 -1.01 -1.44
C ASN A 91 0.96 -2.42 -1.98
N ALA A 92 1.86 -2.56 -2.95
CA ALA A 92 2.21 -3.87 -3.51
C ALA A 92 2.64 -4.85 -2.42
N GLY A 93 2.11 -6.06 -2.48
CA GLY A 93 2.39 -7.14 -1.53
C GLY A 93 1.44 -8.32 -1.76
N ASP A 94 1.86 -9.49 -1.31
CA ASP A 94 1.08 -10.73 -1.43
C ASP A 94 1.43 -11.72 -0.30
N LEU A 95 0.45 -12.57 0.07
CA LEU A 95 0.67 -13.73 0.93
C LEU A 95 1.49 -14.82 0.22
N VAL A 96 1.43 -14.85 -1.11
CA VAL A 96 2.00 -15.86 -2.00
C VAL A 96 1.29 -17.22 -1.81
N GLN A 97 1.50 -17.85 -0.67
CA GLN A 97 0.91 -19.14 -0.30
C GLN A 97 0.94 -19.28 1.23
N ARG A 98 0.04 -20.10 1.80
CA ARG A 98 0.14 -20.54 3.20
C ARG A 98 1.08 -21.72 3.28
N ARG A 99 2.06 -21.65 4.20
CA ARG A 99 2.96 -22.77 4.53
C ARG A 99 3.17 -22.85 6.04
N TRP A 100 3.12 -24.07 6.56
CA TRP A 100 3.50 -24.34 7.94
C TRP A 100 5.02 -24.24 8.10
N ILE A 101 5.49 -24.02 9.32
CA ILE A 101 6.93 -23.77 9.57
C ILE A 101 7.84 -24.86 9.03
N GLN A 102 7.42 -26.13 9.13
CA GLN A 102 8.17 -27.27 8.61
C GLN A 102 8.28 -27.31 7.08
N ASP A 103 7.38 -26.63 6.38
CA ASP A 103 7.32 -26.58 4.90
C ASP A 103 7.92 -25.30 4.32
N VAL A 104 8.42 -24.40 5.18
CA VAL A 104 9.05 -23.14 4.76
C VAL A 104 10.48 -23.42 4.32
N ASP A 105 10.72 -23.37 3.01
CA ASP A 105 12.05 -23.39 2.42
C ASP A 105 12.59 -21.97 2.18
N ALA A 106 13.88 -21.86 1.89
CA ALA A 106 14.56 -20.59 1.63
C ALA A 106 13.94 -19.83 0.44
N ALA A 107 13.63 -20.52 -0.64
CA ALA A 107 13.08 -19.90 -1.86
C ALA A 107 11.68 -19.29 -1.61
N TYR A 108 10.81 -19.98 -0.87
CA TYR A 108 9.52 -19.45 -0.47
C TYR A 108 9.68 -18.24 0.46
N TRP A 109 10.55 -18.35 1.48
CA TRP A 109 10.84 -17.24 2.40
C TRP A 109 11.32 -16.00 1.66
N GLU A 110 12.33 -16.14 0.81
CA GLU A 110 12.88 -15.05 0.01
C GLU A 110 11.80 -14.43 -0.90
N ARG A 111 10.97 -15.26 -1.54
CA ARG A 111 9.90 -14.77 -2.39
C ARG A 111 8.90 -13.90 -1.60
N VAL A 112 8.48 -14.32 -0.41
CA VAL A 112 7.56 -13.54 0.44
C VAL A 112 8.21 -12.24 0.89
N MET A 113 9.47 -12.28 1.32
CA MET A 113 10.21 -11.07 1.72
C MET A 113 10.43 -10.13 0.53
N ASN A 114 10.79 -10.66 -0.64
CA ASN A 114 11.02 -9.86 -1.84
C ASN A 114 9.75 -9.13 -2.30
N VAL A 115 8.60 -9.79 -2.29
CA VAL A 115 7.34 -9.17 -2.72
C VAL A 115 6.84 -8.12 -1.73
N ASN A 116 7.04 -8.32 -0.41
CA ASN A 116 6.42 -7.46 0.61
C ASN A 116 7.36 -6.41 1.23
N VAL A 117 8.67 -6.64 1.21
CA VAL A 117 9.66 -5.77 1.89
C VAL A 117 10.69 -5.24 0.90
N THR A 118 11.40 -6.14 0.18
CA THR A 118 12.47 -5.71 -0.73
C THR A 118 11.96 -4.86 -1.88
N SER A 119 10.77 -5.19 -2.43
CA SER A 119 10.10 -4.37 -3.45
C SER A 119 9.81 -2.95 -2.95
N MET A 120 9.35 -2.82 -1.71
CA MET A 120 9.12 -1.52 -1.08
C MET A 120 10.42 -0.73 -0.89
N LEU A 121 11.53 -1.41 -0.51
CA LEU A 121 12.86 -0.80 -0.41
C LEU A 121 13.28 -0.18 -1.75
N TRP A 122 13.22 -0.95 -2.85
CA TRP A 122 13.67 -0.48 -4.15
C TRP A 122 12.87 0.73 -4.65
N VAL A 123 11.55 0.68 -4.54
CA VAL A 123 10.67 1.79 -4.93
C VAL A 123 10.92 3.02 -4.05
N THR A 124 10.96 2.86 -2.74
CA THR A 124 11.17 3.97 -1.81
C THR A 124 12.52 4.64 -2.04
N ARG A 125 13.60 3.85 -2.15
CA ARG A 125 14.96 4.36 -2.41
C ARG A 125 15.02 5.18 -3.70
N ALA A 126 14.39 4.71 -4.76
CA ALA A 126 14.34 5.42 -6.03
C ALA A 126 13.48 6.71 -5.95
N ALA A 127 12.41 6.71 -5.13
CA ALA A 127 11.49 7.82 -5.01
C ALA A 127 11.99 8.97 -4.10
N VAL A 128 12.82 8.67 -3.10
CA VAL A 128 13.28 9.65 -2.08
C VAL A 128 13.84 10.93 -2.71
N PRO A 129 14.72 10.91 -3.75
CA PRO A 129 15.23 12.16 -4.32
C PRO A 129 14.12 13.09 -4.86
N CYS A 130 13.08 12.53 -5.47
CA CYS A 130 11.95 13.30 -5.99
C CYS A 130 11.03 13.82 -4.88
N LEU A 131 10.80 13.01 -3.84
CA LEU A 131 10.04 13.41 -2.66
C LEU A 131 10.73 14.53 -1.89
N VAL A 132 12.05 14.47 -1.72
CA VAL A 132 12.85 15.56 -1.13
C VAL A 132 12.72 16.85 -1.94
N LYS A 133 12.78 16.75 -3.27
CA LYS A 133 12.63 17.92 -4.16
C LYS A 133 11.25 18.56 -4.08
N ALA A 134 10.22 17.81 -3.68
CA ALA A 134 8.87 18.35 -3.47
C ALA A 134 8.77 19.24 -2.21
N GLY A 135 9.68 19.10 -1.25
CA GLY A 135 9.76 19.89 -0.01
C GLY A 135 8.76 19.48 1.07
N GLN A 136 7.56 19.06 0.69
CA GLN A 136 6.53 18.49 1.57
C GLN A 136 5.94 17.26 0.89
N ALA A 137 6.28 16.08 1.40
CA ALA A 137 5.88 14.82 0.80
C ALA A 137 5.39 13.81 1.85
N SER A 138 4.65 12.80 1.38
CA SER A 138 4.12 11.74 2.23
C SER A 138 4.38 10.37 1.63
N ILE A 139 4.80 9.43 2.46
CA ILE A 139 4.87 8.00 2.17
C ILE A 139 3.85 7.29 3.04
N VAL A 140 2.98 6.47 2.45
CA VAL A 140 2.07 5.61 3.19
C VAL A 140 2.35 4.16 2.83
N ASN A 141 2.73 3.37 3.83
CA ASN A 141 3.04 1.96 3.68
C ASN A 141 1.83 1.10 4.08
N LEU A 142 1.59 0.00 3.37
CA LEU A 142 0.56 -0.96 3.72
C LEU A 142 1.16 -2.17 4.43
N SER A 143 0.96 -2.21 5.75
CA SER A 143 1.18 -3.39 6.57
C SER A 143 -0.08 -4.28 6.59
N SER A 144 -0.37 -4.91 7.68
CA SER A 144 -1.55 -5.78 7.92
C SER A 144 -1.73 -6.00 9.42
N LEU A 145 -2.95 -6.32 9.84
CA LEU A 145 -3.22 -6.90 11.16
C LEU A 145 -2.35 -8.15 11.43
N ALA A 146 -2.01 -8.90 10.38
CA ALA A 146 -1.09 -10.03 10.48
C ALA A 146 0.30 -9.62 10.98
N GLY A 147 0.78 -8.44 10.63
CA GLY A 147 2.02 -7.88 11.16
C GLY A 147 1.94 -7.45 12.64
N ARG A 148 0.73 -7.21 13.17
CA ARG A 148 0.48 -6.89 14.57
C ARG A 148 0.42 -8.12 15.46
N LYS A 149 -0.37 -9.12 15.07
CA LYS A 149 -0.73 -10.26 15.93
C LYS A 149 -0.37 -11.65 15.36
N GLY A 150 0.42 -11.73 14.29
CA GLY A 150 0.93 -12.98 13.73
C GLY A 150 0.05 -13.64 12.65
N GLY A 151 -1.17 -13.14 12.40
CA GLY A 151 -2.04 -13.67 11.35
C GLY A 151 -2.62 -15.07 11.64
N HIS A 152 -3.18 -15.69 10.61
CA HIS A 152 -3.72 -17.07 10.69
C HIS A 152 -2.62 -18.11 10.47
N PRO A 153 -2.84 -19.38 10.86
CA PRO A 153 -1.93 -20.49 10.60
C PRO A 153 -1.46 -20.53 9.13
N GLY A 154 -0.19 -20.83 8.93
CA GLY A 154 0.46 -20.83 7.61
C GLY A 154 0.82 -19.47 7.04
N ALA A 155 0.60 -18.37 7.77
CA ALA A 155 0.95 -17.02 7.33
C ALA A 155 2.25 -16.49 7.95
N LEU A 156 3.11 -17.33 8.53
CA LEU A 156 4.30 -16.93 9.27
C LEU A 156 5.18 -15.97 8.49
N ALA A 157 5.60 -16.32 7.28
CA ALA A 157 6.49 -15.49 6.47
C ALA A 157 5.83 -14.14 6.10
N TYR A 158 4.56 -14.15 5.71
CA TYR A 158 3.80 -12.93 5.43
C TYR A 158 3.66 -12.04 6.66
N SER A 159 3.30 -12.63 7.81
CA SER A 159 3.15 -11.88 9.07
C SER A 159 4.46 -11.23 9.49
N THR A 160 5.57 -11.96 9.33
CA THR A 160 6.92 -11.43 9.57
C THR A 160 7.24 -10.27 8.64
N ALA A 161 6.98 -10.42 7.34
CA ALA A 161 7.18 -9.35 6.36
C ALA A 161 6.33 -8.11 6.68
N LYS A 162 5.05 -8.29 7.06
CA LYS A 162 4.17 -7.17 7.42
C LYS A 162 4.54 -6.56 8.80
N GLY A 163 5.10 -7.32 9.71
CA GLY A 163 5.73 -6.82 10.94
C GLY A 163 6.97 -5.96 10.63
N ALA A 164 7.81 -6.41 9.70
CA ALA A 164 8.97 -5.63 9.23
C ALA A 164 8.55 -4.26 8.67
N VAL A 165 7.42 -4.17 7.92
CA VAL A 165 6.89 -2.89 7.40
C VAL A 165 6.55 -1.90 8.53
N LEU A 166 6.07 -2.36 9.68
CA LEU A 166 5.77 -1.50 10.83
C LEU A 166 7.06 -0.86 11.40
N THR A 167 8.12 -1.65 11.56
CA THR A 167 9.42 -1.16 12.04
C THR A 167 10.10 -0.28 11.00
N TRP A 168 10.07 -0.70 9.71
CA TRP A 168 10.53 0.10 8.58
C TRP A 168 9.90 1.49 8.58
N THR A 169 8.60 1.59 8.77
CA THR A 169 7.87 2.87 8.77
C THR A 169 8.41 3.82 9.83
N ARG A 170 8.62 3.35 11.06
CA ARG A 170 9.17 4.16 12.16
C ARG A 170 10.60 4.61 11.89
N ALA A 171 11.45 3.68 11.43
CA ALA A 171 12.85 3.99 11.13
C ALA A 171 12.95 5.02 10.00
N LEU A 172 12.20 4.81 8.91
CA LEU A 172 12.20 5.71 7.75
C LEU A 172 11.58 7.09 8.08
N ALA A 173 10.58 7.13 8.96
CA ALA A 173 10.02 8.40 9.45
C ALA A 173 11.07 9.26 10.14
N ASN A 174 11.88 8.66 11.03
CA ASN A 174 12.98 9.37 11.70
C ASN A 174 14.04 9.86 10.70
N GLU A 175 14.37 9.05 9.70
CA GLU A 175 15.40 9.38 8.70
C GLU A 175 14.96 10.49 7.75
N LEU A 176 13.67 10.51 7.36
CA LEU A 176 13.18 11.39 6.32
C LEU A 176 12.44 12.64 6.84
N ALA A 177 12.04 12.68 8.12
CA ALA A 177 11.38 13.86 8.69
C ALA A 177 12.22 15.15 8.55
N PRO A 178 13.56 15.16 8.77
CA PRO A 178 14.38 16.34 8.54
C PRO A 178 14.40 16.83 7.08
N LYS A 179 13.96 15.97 6.14
CA LYS A 179 13.87 16.27 4.71
C LYS A 179 12.45 16.68 4.28
N GLY A 180 11.54 16.92 5.22
CA GLY A 180 10.16 17.31 4.95
C GLY A 180 9.26 16.18 4.45
N ILE A 181 9.63 14.91 4.69
CA ILE A 181 8.86 13.75 4.27
C ILE A 181 8.25 13.06 5.49
N ARG A 182 6.93 12.95 5.54
CA ARG A 182 6.22 12.14 6.53
C ARG A 182 6.11 10.70 6.03
N VAL A 183 6.27 9.74 6.93
CA VAL A 183 6.15 8.32 6.61
C VAL A 183 5.22 7.67 7.62
N ASN A 184 4.09 7.17 7.15
CA ASN A 184 3.08 6.52 7.97
C ASN A 184 2.68 5.15 7.41
N CYS A 185 1.90 4.43 8.16
CA CYS A 185 1.47 3.08 7.81
C CYS A 185 -0.03 2.90 8.06
N VAL A 186 -0.66 2.01 7.31
CA VAL A 186 -1.97 1.45 7.65
C VAL A 186 -1.84 -0.06 7.86
N ALA A 187 -2.59 -0.60 8.83
CA ALA A 187 -2.63 -2.03 9.14
C ALA A 187 -4.06 -2.58 9.01
N PRO A 188 -4.50 -2.94 7.78
CA PRO A 188 -5.83 -3.47 7.56
C PRO A 188 -6.02 -4.86 8.20
N GLY A 189 -7.25 -5.10 8.70
CA GLY A 189 -7.72 -6.42 9.13
C GLY A 189 -8.34 -7.21 7.96
N LEU A 190 -9.47 -7.88 8.21
CA LEU A 190 -10.24 -8.56 7.18
C LEU A 190 -10.96 -7.54 6.29
N ILE A 191 -10.52 -7.39 5.04
CA ILE A 191 -11.10 -6.48 4.05
C ILE A 191 -11.64 -7.30 2.88
N LEU A 192 -12.92 -7.57 2.85
CA LEU A 192 -13.56 -8.33 1.78
C LEU A 192 -13.71 -7.51 0.50
N GLY A 193 -14.07 -8.19 -0.61
CA GLY A 193 -14.16 -7.55 -1.94
C GLY A 193 -12.79 -7.33 -2.61
N THR A 194 -11.74 -8.02 -2.16
CA THR A 194 -10.41 -7.99 -2.76
C THR A 194 -10.03 -9.36 -3.31
N ARG A 195 -9.26 -9.39 -4.41
CA ARG A 195 -8.70 -10.64 -4.93
C ARG A 195 -7.88 -11.39 -3.87
N PHE A 196 -7.16 -10.66 -3.01
CA PHE A 196 -6.37 -11.26 -1.94
C PHE A 196 -7.23 -12.17 -1.06
N HIS A 197 -8.37 -11.68 -0.56
CA HIS A 197 -9.26 -12.47 0.28
C HIS A 197 -10.02 -13.53 -0.51
N ASN A 198 -10.40 -13.26 -1.76
CA ASN A 198 -11.02 -14.27 -2.62
C ASN A 198 -10.09 -15.48 -2.87
N THR A 199 -8.78 -15.26 -2.88
CA THR A 199 -7.77 -16.31 -3.07
C THR A 199 -7.40 -17.03 -1.76
N HIS A 200 -7.33 -16.30 -0.64
CA HIS A 200 -6.68 -16.80 0.58
C HIS A 200 -7.63 -16.98 1.78
N THR A 201 -8.93 -16.68 1.63
CA THR A 201 -9.90 -16.74 2.72
C THR A 201 -11.16 -17.47 2.26
N THR A 202 -11.49 -18.59 2.89
CA THR A 202 -12.76 -19.29 2.63
C THR A 202 -13.92 -18.52 3.27
N GLU A 203 -15.15 -18.74 2.77
CA GLU A 203 -16.36 -18.11 3.33
C GLU A 203 -16.53 -18.42 4.82
N ASP A 204 -16.30 -19.67 5.24
CA ASP A 204 -16.41 -20.09 6.64
C ASP A 204 -15.35 -19.40 7.51
N SER A 205 -14.12 -19.25 6.99
CA SER A 205 -13.07 -18.51 7.69
C SER A 205 -13.41 -17.02 7.81
N ALA A 206 -14.01 -16.44 6.76
CA ALA A 206 -14.47 -15.06 6.79
C ALA A 206 -15.58 -14.86 7.84
N LYS A 207 -16.60 -15.74 7.87
CA LYS A 207 -17.70 -15.70 8.85
C LYS A 207 -17.17 -15.75 10.29
N LYS A 208 -16.34 -16.77 10.61
CA LYS A 208 -15.70 -16.91 11.93
C LYS A 208 -14.86 -15.69 12.31
N THR A 209 -14.16 -15.08 11.34
CA THR A 209 -13.37 -13.87 11.60
C THR A 209 -14.27 -12.68 11.91
N ILE A 210 -15.39 -12.53 11.19
CA ILE A 210 -16.37 -11.44 11.39
C ILE A 210 -17.00 -11.51 12.79
N GLU A 211 -17.31 -12.69 13.31
CA GLU A 211 -17.83 -12.90 14.66
C GLU A 211 -16.91 -12.29 15.74
N GLY A 212 -15.59 -12.26 15.49
CA GLY A 212 -14.60 -11.66 16.39
C GLY A 212 -14.32 -10.19 16.14
N ILE A 213 -14.98 -9.53 15.17
CA ILE A 213 -14.79 -8.11 14.89
C ILE A 213 -15.80 -7.28 15.71
N PRO A 214 -15.35 -6.40 16.63
CA PRO A 214 -16.26 -5.58 17.45
C PRO A 214 -17.27 -4.76 16.66
N LEU A 215 -16.91 -4.24 15.46
CA LEU A 215 -17.85 -3.55 14.59
C LEU A 215 -18.82 -4.48 13.83
N GLY A 216 -18.79 -5.80 14.05
CA GLY A 216 -19.72 -6.78 13.51
C GLY A 216 -19.68 -6.98 12.00
N ARG A 217 -18.67 -6.45 11.31
CA ARG A 217 -18.53 -6.58 9.86
C ARG A 217 -17.06 -6.66 9.41
N ALA A 218 -16.83 -7.24 8.27
CA ALA A 218 -15.57 -7.04 7.56
C ALA A 218 -15.45 -5.59 7.06
N GLY A 219 -14.23 -5.11 6.87
CA GLY A 219 -13.98 -3.86 6.17
C GLY A 219 -14.18 -4.02 4.66
N ALA A 220 -14.36 -2.90 3.98
CA ALA A 220 -14.33 -2.77 2.52
C ALA A 220 -13.04 -2.03 2.09
N PRO A 221 -12.61 -2.15 0.81
CA PRO A 221 -11.46 -1.42 0.28
C PRO A 221 -11.52 0.09 0.53
N ASP A 222 -12.71 0.69 0.48
CA ASP A 222 -12.94 2.11 0.76
C ASP A 222 -12.63 2.50 2.22
N ASP A 223 -12.81 1.58 3.19
CA ASP A 223 -12.44 1.84 4.59
C ASP A 223 -10.91 2.09 4.72
N VAL A 224 -10.12 1.36 3.96
CA VAL A 224 -8.66 1.52 3.92
C VAL A 224 -8.26 2.73 3.09
N ALA A 225 -8.88 2.92 1.92
CA ALA A 225 -8.54 4.00 1.00
C ALA A 225 -8.72 5.38 1.65
N ARG A 226 -9.81 5.60 2.41
CA ARG A 226 -10.03 6.86 3.16
C ARG A 226 -8.90 7.15 4.15
N ALA A 227 -8.43 6.14 4.88
CA ALA A 227 -7.34 6.29 5.84
C ALA A 227 -5.99 6.61 5.13
N VAL A 228 -5.74 5.98 3.99
CA VAL A 228 -4.56 6.26 3.16
C VAL A 228 -4.58 7.71 2.65
N VAL A 229 -5.71 8.19 2.13
CA VAL A 229 -5.86 9.59 1.68
C VAL A 229 -5.68 10.56 2.84
N TYR A 230 -6.23 10.26 4.01
CA TYR A 230 -6.02 11.08 5.22
C TYR A 230 -4.53 11.22 5.55
N LEU A 231 -3.78 10.11 5.63
CA LEU A 231 -2.35 10.13 5.92
C LEU A 231 -1.50 10.80 4.81
N ALA A 232 -1.96 10.73 3.57
CA ALA A 232 -1.29 11.35 2.43
C ALA A 232 -1.56 12.85 2.31
N SER A 233 -2.64 13.38 2.94
CA SER A 233 -3.07 14.77 2.83
C SER A 233 -2.27 15.72 3.73
N GLU A 234 -2.44 17.02 3.53
CA GLU A 234 -1.77 18.05 4.33
C GLU A 234 -2.36 18.23 5.73
N TYR A 235 -3.56 17.67 5.98
CA TYR A 235 -4.23 17.77 7.29
C TYR A 235 -3.49 17.02 8.40
N ASP A 236 -2.68 16.04 8.08
CA ASP A 236 -1.90 15.25 9.02
C ASP A 236 -0.44 15.74 9.14
N GLY A 237 -0.18 17.00 8.83
CA GLY A 237 1.17 17.57 8.76
C GLY A 237 2.08 17.32 9.96
N PHE A 238 1.53 16.92 11.12
CA PHE A 238 2.28 16.58 12.34
C PHE A 238 2.27 15.08 12.66
N ILE A 239 1.72 14.23 11.76
CA ILE A 239 1.68 12.77 11.93
C ILE A 239 2.76 12.12 11.08
N THR A 240 3.76 11.50 11.72
CA THR A 240 4.80 10.69 11.09
C THR A 240 5.20 9.53 12.00
N GLY A 241 5.62 8.40 11.43
CA GLY A 241 5.95 7.18 12.17
C GLY A 241 4.73 6.42 12.72
N ALA A 242 3.52 6.91 12.48
CA ALA A 242 2.30 6.31 13.00
C ALA A 242 1.82 5.12 12.16
N THR A 243 1.06 4.24 12.81
CA THR A 243 0.32 3.17 12.14
C THR A 243 -1.14 3.27 12.53
N LEU A 244 -2.04 3.46 11.54
CA LEU A 244 -3.48 3.37 11.73
C LEU A 244 -3.94 1.93 11.58
N ASP A 245 -4.52 1.38 12.62
CA ASP A 245 -5.14 0.07 12.61
C ASP A 245 -6.57 0.16 12.06
N ILE A 246 -6.83 -0.53 10.92
CA ILE A 246 -8.12 -0.51 10.22
C ILE A 246 -8.70 -1.92 10.25
N ASN A 247 -9.18 -2.33 11.41
CA ASN A 247 -9.51 -3.73 11.68
C ASN A 247 -10.85 -3.92 12.42
N GLY A 248 -11.65 -2.85 12.57
CA GLY A 248 -12.95 -2.92 13.23
C GLY A 248 -12.90 -3.18 14.74
N GLY A 249 -11.74 -2.93 15.37
CA GLY A 249 -11.55 -3.09 16.82
C GLY A 249 -10.97 -4.44 17.25
N VAL A 250 -10.54 -5.30 16.30
CA VAL A 250 -9.93 -6.61 16.61
C VAL A 250 -8.59 -6.46 17.33
N TYR A 251 -7.92 -5.36 17.10
CA TYR A 251 -6.63 -5.03 17.71
C TYR A 251 -6.52 -3.52 17.92
N ALA A 252 -6.07 -3.15 19.10
CA ALA A 252 -5.64 -1.79 19.45
C ALA A 252 -4.21 -1.86 20.01
N ALA A 253 -3.31 -0.96 19.59
CA ALA A 253 -1.93 -0.85 20.05
C ALA A 253 -1.81 0.22 21.13
#